data_cfea1b80a16da14f4226694e9aed4013
#
_entry.id   cfea1b80a16da14f4226694e9aed4013
#
_cell.length_a   1.000
_cell.length_b   1.000
_cell.length_c   1.000
_cell.angle_alpha   90.00
_cell.angle_beta   90.00
_cell.angle_gamma   90.00
#
_symmetry.space_group_name_H-M   'P 1'
#
loop_
_entity.id
_entity.type
_entity.pdbx_description
1 polymer ?
#
loop_
_entity_poly.entity_id
_entity_poly.type
_entity_poly.pdbx_seq_one_letter_code
_entity_poly.pdbx_strand_id
1 'polypeptide(L)'
;MTFDAHMRIGSLEVTAALFAVAVVAARPRVRAAAEIGRLMPMRVSLEVHDVSASRPYEGRPPFEVGRGRELDVVLRDPEVSRRHARFESRNGVVYVDDLRSRNGTFLNGRRVTEAIEVREGDAIDVGTTRMVVKSVRPWT
;
A
#
# COMPACT_ATOMS: atom_id res chain seq x y z
N MET A 1 17.81 12.25 -66.63
CA MET A 1 17.08 12.96 -65.63
C MET A 1 16.63 11.93 -64.58
N THR A 2 17.52 11.58 -63.70
CA THR A 2 17.27 10.67 -62.57
C THR A 2 17.98 11.25 -61.38
N PHE A 3 17.26 12.09 -60.63
CA PHE A 3 17.74 12.60 -59.35
C PHE A 3 16.64 12.55 -58.33
N ASP A 4 17.03 12.13 -57.12
CA ASP A 4 16.36 12.27 -55.83
C ASP A 4 15.32 11.22 -55.44
N ALA A 5 15.79 9.98 -55.31
CA ALA A 5 15.07 9.03 -54.44
C ALA A 5 15.89 8.58 -53.24
N HIS A 6 17.11 9.09 -53.02
CA HIS A 6 17.99 8.54 -51.97
C HIS A 6 18.20 9.43 -50.73
N MET A 7 17.50 10.57 -50.61
CA MET A 7 17.76 11.49 -49.50
C MET A 7 16.63 11.64 -48.47
N ARG A 8 15.65 10.76 -48.45
CA ARG A 8 14.55 10.82 -47.46
C ARG A 8 14.46 9.66 -46.48
N ILE A 9 15.35 8.70 -46.59
CA ILE A 9 15.30 7.51 -45.68
C ILE A 9 16.13 7.71 -44.42
N GLY A 10 17.10 8.61 -44.40
CA GLY A 10 18.04 8.78 -43.27
C GLY A 10 17.49 9.51 -42.07
N SER A 11 16.44 10.34 -42.19
CA SER A 11 15.97 11.16 -41.07
C SER A 11 14.95 10.47 -40.20
N LEU A 12 14.18 9.54 -40.74
CA LEU A 12 13.17 8.80 -39.94
C LEU A 12 13.77 7.68 -39.09
N GLU A 13 14.84 7.05 -39.56
CA GLU A 13 15.51 5.98 -38.82
C GLU A 13 16.32 6.53 -37.63
N VAL A 14 16.94 7.70 -37.78
CA VAL A 14 17.71 8.33 -36.73
C VAL A 14 16.81 8.81 -35.58
N THR A 15 15.63 9.34 -35.91
CA THR A 15 14.64 9.76 -34.91
C THR A 15 14.00 8.58 -34.19
N ALA A 16 13.73 7.48 -34.89
CA ALA A 16 13.21 6.25 -34.26
C ALA A 16 14.24 5.61 -33.35
N ALA A 17 15.52 5.58 -33.71
CA ALA A 17 16.59 5.05 -32.87
C ALA A 17 16.81 5.87 -31.62
N LEU A 18 16.77 7.21 -31.73
CA LEU A 18 16.87 8.10 -30.55
C LEU A 18 15.69 7.94 -29.61
N PHE A 19 14.49 7.73 -30.12
CA PHE A 19 13.30 7.48 -29.29
C PHE A 19 13.37 6.13 -28.58
N ALA A 20 13.86 5.09 -29.25
CA ALA A 20 14.05 3.77 -28.66
C ALA A 20 15.11 3.78 -27.55
N VAL A 21 16.22 4.50 -27.75
CA VAL A 21 17.26 4.66 -26.72
C VAL A 21 16.76 5.43 -25.51
N ALA A 22 15.96 6.48 -25.70
CA ALA A 22 15.36 7.24 -24.61
C ALA A 22 14.38 6.38 -23.78
N VAL A 23 13.57 5.54 -24.41
CA VAL A 23 12.63 4.62 -23.74
C VAL A 23 13.37 3.52 -22.98
N VAL A 24 14.46 2.99 -23.53
CA VAL A 24 15.28 1.97 -22.86
C VAL A 24 16.06 2.55 -21.68
N ALA A 25 16.56 3.78 -21.81
CA ALA A 25 17.27 4.45 -20.72
C ALA A 25 16.35 4.89 -19.55
N ALA A 26 15.08 5.15 -19.80
CA ALA A 26 14.12 5.51 -18.76
C ALA A 26 13.67 4.31 -17.91
N ARG A 27 13.68 3.09 -18.45
CA ARG A 27 13.22 1.88 -17.76
C ARG A 27 14.02 1.50 -16.50
N PRO A 28 15.35 1.61 -16.43
CA PRO A 28 16.08 1.23 -15.22
C PRO A 28 15.84 2.15 -14.03
N ARG A 29 15.57 3.43 -14.24
CA ARG A 29 15.29 4.37 -13.16
C ARG A 29 13.95 4.14 -12.48
N VAL A 30 12.93 3.80 -13.25
CA VAL A 30 11.60 3.46 -12.70
C VAL A 30 11.65 2.15 -11.93
N ARG A 31 12.40 1.15 -12.41
CA ARG A 31 12.60 -0.11 -11.69
C ARG A 31 13.38 0.06 -10.40
N ALA A 32 14.45 0.84 -10.41
CA ALA A 32 15.25 1.13 -9.23
C ALA A 32 14.44 1.88 -8.15
N ALA A 33 13.63 2.87 -8.53
CA ALA A 33 12.76 3.57 -7.60
C ALA A 33 11.67 2.66 -7.00
N ALA A 34 11.09 1.77 -7.81
CA ALA A 34 10.13 0.78 -7.35
C ALA A 34 10.77 -0.29 -6.44
N GLU A 35 12.01 -0.62 -6.67
CA GLU A 35 12.77 -1.61 -5.90
C GLU A 35 13.24 -1.02 -4.56
N ILE A 36 13.68 0.23 -4.54
CA ILE A 36 14.00 0.98 -3.31
C ILE A 36 12.75 1.13 -2.44
N GLY A 37 11.59 1.42 -3.01
CA GLY A 37 10.33 1.50 -2.28
C GLY A 37 9.86 0.15 -1.69
N ARG A 38 10.26 -0.98 -2.28
CA ARG A 38 10.03 -2.33 -1.73
C ARG A 38 10.94 -2.63 -0.53
N LEU A 39 12.12 -2.03 -0.48
CA LEU A 39 13.14 -2.29 0.53
C LEU A 39 13.01 -1.38 1.76
N MET A 40 12.15 -0.37 1.74
CA MET A 40 11.90 0.47 2.90
C MET A 40 10.79 -0.12 3.76
N PRO A 41 11.12 -0.78 4.88
CA PRO A 41 10.11 -1.25 5.81
C PRO A 41 9.39 -0.03 6.39
N MET A 42 8.07 -0.14 6.50
CA MET A 42 7.24 0.90 7.10
C MET A 42 6.91 0.56 8.55
N ARG A 43 6.66 1.57 9.34
CA ARG A 43 6.15 1.49 10.71
C ARG A 43 4.78 2.13 10.75
N VAL A 44 3.84 1.48 11.40
CA VAL A 44 2.49 1.99 11.63
C VAL A 44 2.24 2.05 13.12
N SER A 45 1.85 3.22 13.60
CA SER A 45 1.35 3.41 14.97
C SER A 45 -0.16 3.56 14.95
N LEU A 46 -0.83 2.76 15.74
CA LEU A 46 -2.29 2.77 15.91
C LEU A 46 -2.64 3.07 17.37
N GLU A 47 -3.73 3.79 17.57
CA GLU A 47 -4.44 3.84 18.85
C GLU A 47 -5.68 2.95 18.72
N VAL A 48 -5.72 1.87 19.47
CA VAL A 48 -6.79 0.86 19.39
C VAL A 48 -7.79 1.11 20.50
N HIS A 49 -9.03 1.39 20.14
CA HIS A 49 -10.15 1.59 21.07
C HIS A 49 -11.14 0.44 20.92
N ASP A 50 -10.97 -0.59 21.72
CA ASP A 50 -11.93 -1.71 21.80
C ASP A 50 -12.83 -1.60 23.04
N VAL A 51 -13.74 -2.56 23.22
CA VAL A 51 -14.70 -2.56 24.32
C VAL A 51 -14.05 -2.60 25.72
N SER A 52 -12.80 -3.01 25.82
CA SER A 52 -12.12 -3.17 27.11
C SER A 52 -11.25 -1.98 27.48
N ALA A 53 -10.57 -1.37 26.53
CA ALA A 53 -9.62 -0.30 26.78
C ALA A 53 -9.16 0.41 25.50
N SER A 54 -8.51 1.54 25.70
CA SER A 54 -7.73 2.22 24.67
C SER A 54 -6.26 1.89 24.88
N ARG A 55 -5.56 1.46 23.83
CA ARG A 55 -4.15 1.11 23.91
C ARG A 55 -3.41 1.42 22.61
N PRO A 56 -2.13 1.83 22.70
CA PRO A 56 -1.29 2.00 21.54
C PRO A 56 -0.82 0.64 21.00
N TYR A 57 -0.63 0.58 19.69
CA TYR A 57 0.07 -0.50 19.01
C TYR A 57 1.03 0.10 18.00
N GLU A 58 2.22 -0.44 17.93
CA GLU A 58 3.20 -0.11 16.90
C GLU A 58 3.70 -1.38 16.25
N GLY A 59 3.60 -1.45 14.93
CA GLY A 59 3.99 -2.63 14.17
C GLY A 59 4.55 -2.32 12.80
N ARG A 60 5.15 -3.36 12.22
CA ARG A 60 5.70 -3.36 10.85
C ARG A 60 4.81 -4.20 9.96
N PRO A 61 4.20 -3.62 8.91
CA PRO A 61 3.48 -4.44 7.93
C PRO A 61 4.41 -5.49 7.27
N PRO A 62 3.91 -6.71 6.94
CA PRO A 62 2.51 -7.10 7.11
C PRO A 62 2.17 -7.52 8.53
N PHE A 63 1.00 -7.11 9.03
CA PHE A 63 0.42 -7.62 10.27
C PHE A 63 -1.10 -7.71 10.15
N GLU A 64 -1.70 -8.57 10.97
CA GLU A 64 -3.14 -8.82 10.95
C GLU A 64 -3.78 -8.39 12.27
N VAL A 65 -5.02 -7.95 12.16
CA VAL A 65 -5.87 -7.58 13.30
C VAL A 65 -7.12 -8.45 13.31
N GLY A 66 -7.58 -8.81 14.49
CA GLY A 66 -8.75 -9.63 14.64
C GLY A 66 -8.92 -10.15 16.07
N ARG A 67 -9.89 -11.02 16.27
CA ARG A 67 -10.21 -11.62 17.56
C ARG A 67 -9.31 -12.83 17.89
N GLY A 68 -8.58 -13.35 16.92
CA GLY A 68 -7.68 -14.50 17.09
C GLY A 68 -6.51 -14.17 18.02
N ARG A 69 -6.22 -15.05 18.96
CA ARG A 69 -5.17 -14.85 19.97
C ARG A 69 -3.75 -14.91 19.42
N GLU A 70 -3.59 -15.51 18.25
CA GLU A 70 -2.33 -15.68 17.52
C GLU A 70 -1.93 -14.45 16.71
N LEU A 71 -2.81 -13.45 16.59
CA LEU A 71 -2.58 -12.29 15.74
C LEU A 71 -1.70 -11.24 16.42
N ASP A 72 -1.09 -10.38 15.61
CA ASP A 72 -0.27 -9.25 16.06
C ASP A 72 -1.09 -8.26 16.90
N VAL A 73 -2.31 -7.96 16.43
CA VAL A 73 -3.26 -7.09 17.15
C VAL A 73 -4.50 -7.89 17.49
N VAL A 74 -4.63 -8.26 18.75
CA VAL A 74 -5.79 -9.01 19.25
C VAL A 74 -6.85 -8.03 19.74
N LEU A 75 -8.02 -8.06 19.10
CA LEU A 75 -9.16 -7.23 19.44
C LEU A 75 -10.18 -8.04 20.26
N ARG A 76 -10.51 -7.56 21.46
CA ARG A 76 -11.48 -8.19 22.36
C ARG A 76 -12.89 -7.71 22.03
N ASP A 77 -13.36 -8.04 20.84
CA ASP A 77 -14.64 -7.59 20.31
C ASP A 77 -15.34 -8.79 19.64
N PRO A 78 -16.52 -9.22 20.11
CA PRO A 78 -17.24 -10.36 19.56
C PRO A 78 -17.73 -10.11 18.11
N GLU A 79 -17.86 -8.85 17.71
CA GLU A 79 -18.25 -8.47 16.33
C GLU A 79 -17.07 -8.54 15.34
N VAL A 80 -15.85 -8.76 15.84
CA VAL A 80 -14.64 -8.86 15.01
C VAL A 80 -14.37 -10.33 14.67
N SER A 81 -14.10 -10.60 13.39
CA SER A 81 -13.70 -11.92 12.91
C SER A 81 -12.35 -12.34 13.49
N ARG A 82 -12.05 -13.64 13.54
CA ARG A 82 -10.76 -14.17 14.04
C ARG A 82 -9.58 -13.55 13.31
N ARG A 83 -9.62 -13.53 11.99
CA ARG A 83 -8.77 -12.74 11.11
C ARG A 83 -9.68 -11.75 10.40
N HIS A 84 -9.52 -10.46 10.67
CA HIS A 84 -10.49 -9.47 10.20
C HIS A 84 -9.93 -8.58 9.11
N ALA A 85 -8.79 -7.97 9.35
CA ALA A 85 -8.13 -7.08 8.41
C ALA A 85 -6.62 -7.29 8.43
N ARG A 86 -5.96 -6.87 7.35
CA ARG A 86 -4.51 -6.97 7.19
C ARG A 86 -3.95 -5.63 6.76
N PHE A 87 -2.85 -5.25 7.38
CA PHE A 87 -2.03 -4.13 6.95
C PHE A 87 -0.85 -4.63 6.14
N GLU A 88 -0.64 -4.05 4.97
CA GLU A 88 0.47 -4.37 4.08
C GLU A 88 1.24 -3.11 3.70
N SER A 89 2.51 -3.28 3.34
CA SER A 89 3.33 -2.21 2.81
C SER A 89 3.81 -2.57 1.41
N ARG A 90 3.61 -1.66 0.46
CA ARG A 90 4.07 -1.78 -0.93
C ARG A 90 4.67 -0.45 -1.37
N ASN A 91 5.91 -0.45 -1.82
CA ASN A 91 6.59 0.75 -2.34
C ASN A 91 6.54 1.95 -1.39
N GLY A 92 6.71 1.72 -0.06
CA GLY A 92 6.67 2.78 0.94
C GLY A 92 5.28 3.32 1.25
N VAL A 93 4.23 2.67 0.79
CA VAL A 93 2.83 2.99 1.08
C VAL A 93 2.20 1.87 1.88
N VAL A 94 1.44 2.21 2.91
CA VAL A 94 0.72 1.24 3.74
C VAL A 94 -0.72 1.15 3.30
N TYR A 95 -1.23 -0.06 3.21
CA TYR A 95 -2.61 -0.39 2.83
C TYR A 95 -3.28 -1.22 3.91
N VAL A 96 -4.59 -1.07 4.03
CA VAL A 96 -5.45 -1.98 4.79
C VAL A 96 -6.35 -2.75 3.83
N ASP A 97 -6.53 -4.04 4.09
CA ASP A 97 -7.40 -4.92 3.33
C ASP A 97 -8.30 -5.72 4.27
N ASP A 98 -9.54 -5.97 3.85
CA ASP A 98 -10.49 -6.80 4.59
C ASP A 98 -10.26 -8.29 4.26
N LEU A 99 -10.10 -9.13 5.26
CA LEU A 99 -9.87 -10.56 5.10
C LEU A 99 -11.18 -11.37 5.05
N ARG A 100 -12.14 -10.91 4.27
CA ARG A 100 -13.49 -11.50 4.18
C ARG A 100 -14.15 -11.60 5.55
N SER A 101 -14.06 -10.53 6.31
CA SER A 101 -14.66 -10.44 7.62
C SER A 101 -16.19 -10.52 7.56
N ARG A 102 -16.78 -10.96 8.66
CA ARG A 102 -18.25 -11.08 8.76
C ARG A 102 -18.95 -9.73 8.66
N ASN A 103 -18.45 -8.72 9.35
CA ASN A 103 -19.11 -7.42 9.46
C ASN A 103 -18.45 -6.31 8.62
N GLY A 104 -17.30 -6.58 7.99
CA GLY A 104 -16.58 -5.63 7.14
C GLY A 104 -15.60 -4.77 7.91
N THR A 105 -14.69 -4.17 7.14
CA THR A 105 -13.73 -3.16 7.57
C THR A 105 -14.10 -1.84 6.93
N PHE A 106 -14.02 -0.74 7.68
CA PHE A 106 -14.38 0.59 7.21
C PHE A 106 -13.23 1.57 7.44
N LEU A 107 -12.86 2.29 6.41
CA LEU A 107 -11.86 3.36 6.47
C LEU A 107 -12.58 4.70 6.35
N ASN A 108 -12.51 5.52 7.41
CA ASN A 108 -13.23 6.81 7.49
C ASN A 108 -14.72 6.69 7.11
N GLY A 109 -15.37 5.61 7.56
CA GLY A 109 -16.78 5.33 7.31
C GLY A 109 -17.10 4.67 5.95
N ARG A 110 -16.10 4.46 5.08
CA ARG A 110 -16.27 3.79 3.79
C ARG A 110 -15.83 2.32 3.87
N ARG A 111 -16.65 1.43 3.37
CA ARG A 111 -16.34 0.01 3.37
C ARG A 111 -15.11 -0.28 2.50
N VAL A 112 -14.18 -1.04 3.05
CA VAL A 112 -12.99 -1.53 2.36
C VAL A 112 -13.37 -2.76 1.53
N THR A 113 -13.40 -2.62 0.21
CA THR A 113 -13.70 -3.70 -0.75
C THR A 113 -12.45 -4.23 -1.45
N GLU A 114 -11.38 -3.48 -1.41
CA GLU A 114 -10.05 -3.80 -1.91
C GLU A 114 -9.01 -3.10 -1.04
N ALA A 115 -7.74 -3.48 -1.15
CA ALA A 115 -6.66 -2.83 -0.39
C ALA A 115 -6.65 -1.32 -0.66
N ILE A 116 -6.77 -0.51 0.39
CA ILE A 116 -6.83 0.94 0.32
C ILE A 116 -5.69 1.56 1.13
N GLU A 117 -5.10 2.63 0.62
CA GLU A 117 -4.03 3.37 1.29
C GLU A 117 -4.48 3.92 2.64
N VAL A 118 -3.62 3.77 3.63
CA VAL A 118 -3.81 4.25 5.00
C VAL A 118 -2.85 5.40 5.27
N ARG A 119 -3.37 6.48 5.83
CA ARG A 119 -2.61 7.68 6.17
C ARG A 119 -2.76 8.05 7.64
N GLU A 120 -1.84 8.86 8.14
CA GLU A 120 -1.95 9.46 9.46
C GLU A 120 -3.27 10.21 9.62
N GLY A 121 -3.97 9.99 10.73
CA GLY A 121 -5.28 10.55 11.03
C GLY A 121 -6.48 9.71 10.58
N ASP A 122 -6.26 8.66 9.79
CA ASP A 122 -7.35 7.78 9.35
C ASP A 122 -7.94 6.99 10.52
N ALA A 123 -9.26 6.79 10.48
CA ALA A 123 -9.98 5.92 11.39
C ALA A 123 -10.41 4.64 10.68
N ILE A 124 -10.05 3.50 11.25
CA ILE A 124 -10.40 2.18 10.76
C ILE A 124 -11.33 1.52 11.75
N ASP A 125 -12.55 1.23 11.32
CA ASP A 125 -13.57 0.58 12.13
C ASP A 125 -13.73 -0.90 11.74
N VAL A 126 -13.67 -1.77 12.73
CA VAL A 126 -13.88 -3.22 12.64
C VAL A 126 -14.78 -3.64 13.80
N GLY A 127 -15.97 -4.16 13.51
CA GLY A 127 -16.97 -4.40 14.56
C GLY A 127 -17.28 -3.11 15.32
N THR A 128 -17.19 -3.14 16.64
CA THR A 128 -17.34 -1.97 17.53
C THR A 128 -16.00 -1.32 17.89
N THR A 129 -14.91 -1.86 17.39
CA THR A 129 -13.54 -1.39 17.64
C THR A 129 -13.13 -0.34 16.62
N ARG A 130 -12.54 0.75 17.09
CA ARG A 130 -11.93 1.79 16.25
C ARG A 130 -10.43 1.82 16.43
N MET A 131 -9.71 1.83 15.33
CA MET A 131 -8.27 2.06 15.27
C MET A 131 -7.99 3.40 14.61
N VAL A 132 -7.28 4.28 15.29
CA VAL A 132 -6.85 5.58 14.74
C VAL A 132 -5.38 5.48 14.35
N VAL A 133 -5.07 5.81 13.11
CA VAL A 133 -3.70 5.83 12.61
C VAL A 133 -2.98 7.07 13.13
N LYS A 134 -2.04 6.88 14.03
CA LYS A 134 -1.27 7.97 14.66
C LYS A 134 -0.07 8.38 13.84
N SER A 135 0.57 7.43 13.17
CA SER A 135 1.66 7.73 12.22
C SER A 135 1.88 6.58 11.24
N VAL A 136 2.36 6.93 10.06
CA VAL A 136 2.86 6.01 9.04
C VAL A 136 4.22 6.56 8.60
N ARG A 137 5.30 5.86 8.91
CA ARG A 137 6.68 6.35 8.68
C ARG A 137 7.59 5.23 8.17
N PRO A 138 8.65 5.56 7.42
CA PRO A 138 9.70 4.61 7.18
C PRO A 138 10.30 4.10 8.49
N TRP A 139 10.63 2.83 8.51
CA TRP A 139 11.35 2.23 9.62
C TRP A 139 12.83 2.66 9.53
N THR A 140 13.28 3.43 10.46
CA THR A 140 14.68 3.85 10.58
C THR A 140 15.32 3.26 11.82
#